data_afbc83ed1644bf163aa8098f7724bf82
#
_entry.id   afbc83ed1644bf163aa8098f7724bf82
#
_cell.length_a   1.000
_cell.length_b   1.000
_cell.length_c   1.000
_cell.angle_alpha   90.00
_cell.angle_beta   90.00
_cell.angle_gamma   90.00
#
_symmetry.space_group_name_H-M   'P 1'
#
loop_
_entity.id
_entity.type
_entity.pdbx_description
1 polymer ?
#
loop_
_entity_poly.entity_id
_entity_poly.type
_entity_poly.pdbx_seq_one_letter_code
_entity_poly.pdbx_strand_id
1 'polypeptide(L)'
;EAVKNILVYPEWKAGINITQEMIDRGQNRYRYNGRLYKTTVVHATIDNWNPELAPTVWTPIDIEHTGTIDDPIIAAVGLEYVYGLYYLDPEDNNIYLCERQGETAGNKIQLYYLPHQLIGNYFTLVEI
;
A
#
# COMPACT_ATOMS: atom_id res chain seq x y z
N GLU A 1 -8.82 -17.78 3.61
CA GLU A 1 -7.78 -17.62 2.63
C GLU A 1 -6.48 -17.20 3.27
N ALA A 2 -5.43 -18.01 3.10
CA ALA A 2 -4.12 -17.71 3.66
C ALA A 2 -3.57 -16.37 3.16
N VAL A 3 -3.87 -16.02 1.91
CA VAL A 3 -3.36 -14.79 1.31
C VAL A 3 -3.92 -13.52 1.96
N LYS A 4 -5.01 -13.65 2.72
CA LYS A 4 -5.61 -12.49 3.39
C LYS A 4 -5.14 -12.34 4.83
N ASN A 5 -4.32 -13.26 5.31
CA ASN A 5 -3.81 -13.21 6.68
C ASN A 5 -2.38 -12.68 6.65
N ILE A 6 -2.22 -11.44 7.08
CA ILE A 6 -0.91 -10.78 7.10
C ILE A 6 0.10 -11.53 7.96
N LEU A 7 -0.37 -12.32 8.94
CA LEU A 7 0.52 -13.05 9.85
C LEU A 7 1.26 -14.23 9.19
N VAL A 8 0.86 -14.64 7.96
CA VAL A 8 1.61 -15.68 7.24
C VAL A 8 2.91 -15.17 6.64
N TYR A 9 3.10 -13.85 6.62
CA TYR A 9 4.31 -13.24 6.08
C TYR A 9 5.30 -12.93 7.19
N PRO A 10 6.62 -13.02 6.91
CA PRO A 10 7.63 -12.72 7.93
C PRO A 10 7.64 -11.24 8.28
N GLU A 11 8.11 -10.93 9.48
CA GLU A 11 8.25 -9.56 9.92
C GLU A 11 9.56 -8.97 9.39
N TRP A 12 9.49 -7.72 8.92
CA TRP A 12 10.66 -7.01 8.41
C TRP A 12 11.64 -6.75 9.56
N LYS A 13 12.93 -6.88 9.26
CA LYS A 13 14.02 -6.53 10.19
C LYS A 13 15.24 -6.14 9.37
N ALA A 14 16.19 -5.47 9.99
CA ALA A 14 17.46 -5.17 9.36
C ALA A 14 18.31 -6.45 9.23
N GLY A 15 19.16 -6.48 8.21
CA GLY A 15 20.06 -7.61 8.00
C GLY A 15 19.52 -8.70 7.08
N ILE A 16 18.38 -8.46 6.42
CA ILE A 16 17.84 -9.39 5.44
C ILE A 16 18.44 -9.05 4.07
N ASN A 17 18.94 -10.06 3.38
CA ASN A 17 19.46 -9.90 2.03
C ASN A 17 18.35 -10.19 1.02
N ILE A 18 17.82 -9.15 0.40
CA ILE A 18 16.77 -9.31 -0.62
C ILE A 18 17.46 -9.58 -1.96
N THR A 19 17.24 -10.77 -2.51
CA THR A 19 17.87 -11.21 -3.75
C THR A 19 16.86 -11.24 -4.89
N GLN A 20 17.36 -11.25 -6.12
CA GLN A 20 16.49 -11.37 -7.29
C GLN A 20 15.70 -12.68 -7.26
N GLU A 21 16.30 -13.75 -6.76
CA GLU A 21 15.60 -15.03 -6.64
C GLU A 21 14.41 -14.91 -5.68
N MET A 22 14.57 -14.19 -4.57
CA MET A 22 13.47 -13.97 -3.62
C MET A 22 12.33 -13.20 -4.28
N ILE A 23 12.66 -12.19 -5.06
CA ILE A 23 11.67 -11.40 -5.78
C ILE A 23 10.93 -12.28 -6.80
N ASP A 24 11.66 -13.07 -7.55
CA ASP A 24 11.08 -13.94 -8.58
C ASP A 24 10.17 -15.01 -7.99
N ARG A 25 10.44 -15.44 -6.76
CA ARG A 25 9.66 -16.48 -6.07
C ARG A 25 8.50 -15.89 -5.23
N GLY A 26 8.34 -14.58 -5.21
CA GLY A 26 7.31 -13.94 -4.39
C GLY A 26 7.67 -13.89 -2.91
N GLN A 27 8.93 -14.10 -2.54
CA GLN A 27 9.42 -14.05 -1.17
C GLN A 27 9.92 -12.66 -0.81
N ASN A 28 9.30 -11.64 -1.37
CA ASN A 28 9.71 -10.25 -1.24
C ASN A 28 8.70 -9.42 -0.46
N ARG A 29 7.88 -10.08 0.37
CA ARG A 29 6.85 -9.40 1.16
C ARG A 29 7.12 -9.60 2.64
N TYR A 30 7.07 -8.50 3.38
CA TYR A 30 7.36 -8.48 4.83
C TYR A 30 6.37 -7.59 5.55
N ARG A 31 6.07 -7.95 6.82
CA ARG A 31 5.22 -7.14 7.69
C ARG A 31 6.07 -6.09 8.40
N TYR A 32 5.53 -4.91 8.55
CA TYR A 32 6.16 -3.86 9.35
C TYR A 32 5.07 -2.98 9.94
N ASN A 33 5.06 -2.85 11.26
CA ASN A 33 4.07 -2.04 11.99
C ASN A 33 2.61 -2.39 11.63
N GLY A 34 2.33 -3.68 11.48
CA GLY A 34 0.98 -4.17 11.21
C GLY A 34 0.54 -4.04 9.75
N ARG A 35 1.44 -3.66 8.86
CA ARG A 35 1.12 -3.53 7.46
C ARG A 35 2.08 -4.35 6.61
N LEU A 36 1.56 -4.88 5.51
CA LEU A 36 2.37 -5.67 4.59
C LEU A 36 3.02 -4.76 3.54
N TYR A 37 4.29 -5.02 3.24
CA TYR A 37 5.05 -4.29 2.23
C TYR A 37 5.72 -5.27 1.28
N LYS A 38 5.88 -4.86 0.03
CA LYS A 38 6.64 -5.63 -0.95
C LYS A 38 7.77 -4.78 -1.52
N THR A 39 8.84 -5.45 -1.99
CA THR A 39 9.93 -4.76 -2.67
C THR A 39 10.28 -5.50 -3.96
N THR A 40 10.69 -4.73 -4.98
CA THR A 40 11.23 -5.29 -6.22
C THR A 40 12.68 -4.87 -6.41
N VAL A 41 13.29 -4.32 -5.36
CA VAL A 41 14.68 -3.81 -5.39
C VAL A 41 15.58 -4.78 -4.64
N VAL A 42 16.61 -5.27 -5.31
CA VAL A 42 17.63 -6.11 -4.68
C VAL A 42 18.46 -5.23 -3.75
N HIS A 43 18.48 -5.57 -2.46
CA HIS A 43 19.23 -4.81 -1.46
C HIS A 43 19.33 -5.58 -0.15
N ALA A 44 20.21 -5.14 0.74
CA ALA A 44 20.24 -5.62 2.11
C ALA A 44 19.45 -4.64 2.98
N THR A 45 18.57 -5.16 3.85
CA THR A 45 17.75 -4.28 4.69
C THR A 45 18.59 -3.67 5.80
N ILE A 46 18.35 -2.39 6.07
CA ILE A 46 19.03 -1.65 7.13
C ILE A 46 17.99 -0.83 7.91
N ASP A 47 18.30 -0.51 9.17
CA ASP A 47 17.36 0.21 10.04
C ASP A 47 16.91 1.55 9.48
N ASN A 48 17.82 2.26 8.80
CA ASN A 48 17.53 3.58 8.23
C ASN A 48 16.63 3.52 7.02
N TRP A 49 16.40 2.33 6.48
CA TRP A 49 15.59 2.10 5.29
C TRP A 49 14.46 1.12 5.55
N ASN A 50 13.76 1.30 6.69
CA ASN A 50 12.61 0.48 6.96
C ASN A 50 11.47 0.83 5.99
N PRO A 51 10.43 -0.02 5.88
CA PRO A 51 9.37 0.20 4.90
C PRO A 51 8.66 1.54 5.00
N GLU A 52 8.60 2.14 6.18
CA GLU A 52 7.96 3.45 6.34
C GLU A 52 8.85 4.59 5.86
N LEU A 53 10.17 4.45 6.01
CA LEU A 53 11.13 5.49 5.62
C LEU A 53 11.54 5.39 4.16
N ALA A 54 11.30 4.25 3.50
CA ALA A 54 11.74 4.01 2.13
C ALA A 54 10.56 3.61 1.24
N PRO A 55 9.56 4.48 1.03
CA PRO A 55 8.39 4.12 0.24
C PRO A 55 8.68 3.87 -1.24
N THR A 56 9.84 4.30 -1.74
CA THR A 56 10.25 4.01 -3.12
C THR A 56 10.88 2.62 -3.25
N VAL A 57 11.33 2.04 -2.13
CA VAL A 57 11.92 0.69 -2.10
C VAL A 57 10.85 -0.32 -1.66
N TRP A 58 10.07 0.03 -0.65
CA TRP A 58 9.03 -0.84 -0.10
C TRP A 58 7.66 -0.25 -0.39
N THR A 59 6.85 -0.98 -1.14
CA THR A 59 5.49 -0.57 -1.50
C THR A 59 4.51 -1.18 -0.51
N PRO A 60 3.72 -0.36 0.20
CA PRO A 60 2.69 -0.90 1.08
C PRO A 60 1.59 -1.58 0.26
N ILE A 61 1.07 -2.69 0.77
CA ILE A 61 -0.03 -3.40 0.14
C ILE A 61 -1.07 -3.76 1.20
N ASP A 62 -2.30 -3.88 0.77
CA ASP A 62 -3.41 -4.25 1.65
C ASP A 62 -4.07 -5.50 1.07
N ILE A 63 -4.10 -6.57 1.85
CA ILE A 63 -4.75 -7.82 1.45
C ILE A 63 -5.96 -8.14 2.32
N GLU A 64 -6.30 -7.26 3.28
CA GLU A 64 -7.34 -7.52 4.27
C GLU A 64 -8.64 -6.78 3.99
N HIS A 65 -8.63 -5.77 3.11
CA HIS A 65 -9.78 -4.92 2.83
C HIS A 65 -10.14 -4.99 1.35
N THR A 66 -11.43 -4.90 1.06
CA THR A 66 -11.91 -5.06 -0.33
C THR A 66 -11.92 -3.77 -1.13
N GLY A 67 -11.89 -2.61 -0.46
CA GLY A 67 -11.92 -1.33 -1.16
C GLY A 67 -13.33 -0.82 -1.45
N THR A 68 -14.34 -1.37 -0.78
CA THR A 68 -15.72 -0.88 -0.88
C THR A 68 -15.97 0.20 0.16
N ILE A 69 -17.08 0.92 0.02
CA ILE A 69 -17.43 1.95 1.01
C ILE A 69 -17.61 1.39 2.41
N ASP A 70 -18.02 0.11 2.52
CA ASP A 70 -18.20 -0.55 3.80
C ASP A 70 -16.90 -1.16 4.34
N ASP A 71 -15.90 -1.32 3.48
CA ASP A 71 -14.62 -1.95 3.84
C ASP A 71 -13.50 -1.28 3.06
N PRO A 72 -13.23 0.01 3.33
CA PRO A 72 -12.21 0.75 2.57
C PRO A 72 -10.80 0.27 2.91
N ILE A 73 -9.92 0.38 1.92
CA ILE A 73 -8.50 0.08 2.10
C ILE A 73 -7.87 1.23 2.89
N ILE A 74 -7.00 0.90 3.84
CA ILE A 74 -6.28 1.92 4.61
C ILE A 74 -5.22 2.55 3.69
N ALA A 75 -5.34 3.85 3.46
CA ALA A 75 -4.41 4.57 2.60
C ALA A 75 -3.03 4.69 3.25
N ALA A 76 -2.01 4.84 2.42
CA ALA A 76 -0.63 5.02 2.89
C ALA A 76 0.18 5.71 1.80
N VAL A 77 1.24 6.38 2.21
CA VAL A 77 2.20 6.97 1.29
C VAL A 77 2.90 5.84 0.52
N GLY A 78 2.91 5.92 -0.80
CA GLY A 78 3.53 4.91 -1.66
C GLY A 78 2.61 3.77 -2.06
N LEU A 79 1.37 3.76 -1.56
CA LEU A 79 0.40 2.74 -1.91
C LEU A 79 0.02 2.85 -3.39
N GLU A 80 -0.17 1.70 -4.03
CA GLU A 80 -0.70 1.66 -5.38
C GLU A 80 -2.22 1.72 -5.28
N TYR A 81 -2.79 2.85 -5.69
CA TYR A 81 -4.23 3.07 -5.64
C TYR A 81 -4.90 2.57 -6.91
N VAL A 82 -6.13 2.08 -6.77
CA VAL A 82 -6.91 1.56 -7.89
C VAL A 82 -8.13 2.46 -8.06
N TYR A 83 -8.31 3.00 -9.26
CA TYR A 83 -9.49 3.83 -9.55
C TYR A 83 -10.76 3.01 -9.38
N GLY A 84 -11.73 3.60 -8.71
CA GLY A 84 -13.00 2.94 -8.41
C GLY A 84 -13.08 2.32 -7.04
N LEU A 85 -11.97 2.24 -6.31
CA LEU A 85 -11.97 1.71 -4.94
C LEU A 85 -12.01 2.85 -3.91
N TYR A 86 -12.47 2.50 -2.72
CA TYR A 86 -12.59 3.44 -1.61
C TYR A 86 -11.42 3.26 -0.65
N TYR A 87 -10.94 4.36 -0.11
CA TYR A 87 -9.77 4.40 0.78
C TYR A 87 -10.07 5.21 2.03
N LEU A 88 -9.61 4.71 3.17
CA LEU A 88 -9.69 5.42 4.44
C LEU A 88 -8.37 6.15 4.66
N ASP A 89 -8.44 7.48 4.81
CA ASP A 89 -7.25 8.27 5.14
C ASP A 89 -6.99 8.17 6.64
N PRO A 90 -5.84 7.63 7.06
CA PRO A 90 -5.58 7.43 8.49
C PRO A 90 -5.32 8.71 9.26
N GLU A 91 -5.05 9.83 8.57
CA GLU A 91 -4.80 11.10 9.25
C GLU A 91 -6.07 11.86 9.59
N ASP A 92 -7.07 11.82 8.71
CA ASP A 92 -8.33 12.54 8.97
C ASP A 92 -9.51 11.62 9.21
N ASN A 93 -9.33 10.29 9.06
CA ASN A 93 -10.37 9.28 9.27
C ASN A 93 -11.56 9.40 8.33
N ASN A 94 -11.38 10.04 7.19
CA ASN A 94 -12.42 10.16 6.18
C ASN A 94 -12.23 9.11 5.10
N ILE A 95 -13.34 8.76 4.42
CA ILE A 95 -13.32 7.83 3.31
C ILE A 95 -13.28 8.61 2.01
N TYR A 96 -12.44 8.18 1.08
CA TYR A 96 -12.28 8.81 -0.22
C TYR A 96 -12.46 7.79 -1.34
N LEU A 97 -13.10 8.21 -2.42
CA LEU A 97 -13.18 7.43 -3.65
C LEU A 97 -12.01 7.82 -4.53
N CYS A 98 -11.22 6.83 -4.96
CA CYS A 98 -10.15 7.07 -5.90
C CYS A 98 -10.74 7.18 -7.30
N GLU A 99 -10.71 8.37 -7.88
CA GLU A 99 -11.25 8.61 -9.23
C GLU A 99 -10.59 9.84 -9.83
N ARG A 100 -10.50 9.83 -11.15
CA ARG A 100 -9.97 10.97 -11.88
C ARG A 100 -10.65 11.01 -13.25
N GLN A 101 -11.01 12.20 -13.69
CA GLN A 101 -11.62 12.37 -15.00
C GLN A 101 -10.67 11.88 -16.09
N GLY A 102 -11.16 11.03 -16.99
CA GLY A 102 -10.37 10.44 -18.04
C GLY A 102 -9.74 9.11 -17.69
N GLU A 103 -9.83 8.69 -16.42
CA GLU A 103 -9.32 7.40 -15.98
C GLU A 103 -10.42 6.38 -15.82
N THR A 104 -10.09 5.13 -16.05
CA THR A 104 -11.04 4.02 -16.01
C THR A 104 -10.89 3.24 -14.70
N ALA A 105 -12.03 2.88 -14.09
CA ALA A 105 -12.03 2.05 -12.89
C ALA A 105 -11.25 0.75 -13.16
N GLY A 106 -10.41 0.37 -12.20
CA GLY A 106 -9.55 -0.80 -12.32
C GLY A 106 -8.12 -0.47 -12.70
N ASN A 107 -7.87 0.70 -13.27
CA ASN A 107 -6.51 1.16 -13.52
C ASN A 107 -5.83 1.56 -12.21
N LYS A 108 -4.51 1.49 -12.18
CA LYS A 108 -3.73 1.69 -10.96
C LYS A 108 -2.82 2.90 -11.10
N ILE A 109 -2.58 3.57 -9.97
CA ILE A 109 -1.58 4.63 -9.89
C ILE A 109 -0.91 4.58 -8.51
N GLN A 110 0.42 4.66 -8.49
CA GLN A 110 1.15 4.74 -7.24
C GLN A 110 1.34 6.20 -6.86
N LEU A 111 0.90 6.55 -5.64
CA LEU A 111 0.96 7.92 -5.17
C LEU A 111 1.70 7.98 -3.83
N TYR A 112 2.48 9.03 -3.65
CA TYR A 112 3.27 9.25 -2.45
C TYR A 112 2.63 10.31 -1.55
N TYR A 113 1.31 10.41 -1.63
CA TYR A 113 0.49 11.34 -0.85
C TYR A 113 -0.72 10.61 -0.32
N LEU A 114 -1.31 11.15 0.75
CA LEU A 114 -2.55 10.61 1.28
C LEU A 114 -3.75 11.22 0.56
N PRO A 115 -4.93 10.57 0.60
CA PRO A 115 -6.11 11.06 -0.15
C PRO A 115 -6.49 12.50 0.17
N HIS A 116 -6.40 12.94 1.44
CA HIS A 116 -6.80 14.30 1.79
C HIS A 116 -5.91 15.37 1.14
N GLN A 117 -4.72 14.97 0.69
CA GLN A 117 -3.78 15.89 0.04
C GLN A 117 -4.04 16.03 -1.46
N LEU A 118 -4.89 15.16 -2.03
CA LEU A 118 -5.12 15.10 -3.47
C LEU A 118 -6.60 15.20 -3.82
N ILE A 119 -7.39 15.84 -2.95
CA ILE A 119 -8.82 16.05 -3.22
C ILE A 119 -8.97 16.89 -4.49
N GLY A 120 -9.85 16.43 -5.39
CA GLY A 120 -10.09 17.10 -6.67
C GLY A 120 -9.16 16.67 -7.78
N ASN A 121 -8.07 15.97 -7.48
CA ASN A 121 -7.14 15.44 -8.48
C ASN A 121 -7.32 13.93 -8.64
N TYR A 122 -7.12 13.19 -7.57
CA TYR A 122 -7.21 11.71 -7.59
C TYR A 122 -8.27 11.17 -6.64
N PHE A 123 -8.78 12.00 -5.75
CA PHE A 123 -9.71 11.56 -4.72
C PHE A 123 -10.86 12.50 -4.55
N THR A 124 -12.02 11.91 -4.25
CA THR A 124 -13.24 12.65 -3.92
C THR A 124 -13.65 12.25 -2.51
N LEU A 125 -13.86 13.23 -1.64
CA LEU A 125 -14.32 12.96 -0.28
C LEU A 125 -15.72 12.36 -0.32
N VAL A 126 -15.88 11.23 0.38
CA VAL A 126 -17.17 10.56 0.50
C VAL A 126 -17.86 11.08 1.75
N GLU A 127 -19.00 11.71 1.57
CA GLU A 127 -19.80 12.22 2.68
C GLU A 127 -20.89 11.20 3.02
N ILE A 128 -20.90 10.76 4.26
CA ILE A 128 -21.87 9.79 4.78
C ILE A 128 -22.61 10.31 5.97
#